data_8d1350d367f6d91c3c03ac1908941bae
#
_entry.id   8d1350d367f6d91c3c03ac1908941bae
#
_cell.length_a   1.000
_cell.length_b   1.000
_cell.length_c   1.000
_cell.angle_alpha   90.00
_cell.angle_beta   90.00
_cell.angle_gamma   90.00
#
_symmetry.space_group_name_H-M   'P 1'
#
loop_
_entity.id
_entity.type
_entity.pdbx_description
1 polymer ?
#
loop_
_entity_poly.entity_id
_entity_poly.type
_entity_poly.pdbx_seq_one_letter_code
_entity_poly.pdbx_strand_id
1 'polypeptide(L)'
;TEVSDTFDSDLIILAVSDNAIGEIAEKLQHTNGLLVHTSGSTAMDILAPKTRIGVCYPLQTFSKRKDLNYSKIPFLLEANHQEDYALLEKLLGSLNAPVHQMNSKDRASIHLAAVFSNNFTNHILTEAAQLCNQHQVSFELLKPLLEETLEKAFLNGPENSQTGPAKRHD
;
A
#
# COMPACT_ATOMS: atom_id res chain seq x y z
N THR A 1 11.92 7.14 20.05
CA THR A 1 10.99 8.27 20.30
C THR A 1 10.08 7.82 21.42
N GLU A 2 10.08 8.51 22.55
CA GLU A 2 9.14 8.25 23.64
C GLU A 2 7.73 8.60 23.13
N VAL A 3 6.81 7.65 23.24
CA VAL A 3 5.39 7.87 22.99
C VAL A 3 4.83 8.44 24.30
N SER A 4 4.36 9.70 24.30
CA SER A 4 3.72 10.25 25.48
C SER A 4 2.25 9.82 25.52
N ASP A 5 1.77 9.41 26.71
CA ASP A 5 0.39 8.93 26.93
C ASP A 5 -0.68 10.06 26.86
N THR A 6 -0.29 11.28 26.51
CA THR A 6 -1.14 12.48 26.58
C THR A 6 -1.48 13.06 25.21
N PHE A 7 -1.82 12.21 24.23
CA PHE A 7 -2.38 12.71 22.98
C PHE A 7 -3.88 12.98 23.14
N ASP A 8 -4.25 14.25 23.28
CA ASP A 8 -5.62 14.71 23.13
C ASP A 8 -5.88 14.99 21.65
N SER A 9 -6.12 13.92 20.90
CA SER A 9 -6.30 13.96 19.45
C SER A 9 -7.49 13.09 19.05
N ASP A 10 -8.31 13.58 18.12
CA ASP A 10 -9.45 12.83 17.59
C ASP A 10 -9.02 11.62 16.75
N LEU A 11 -7.85 11.70 16.12
CA LEU A 11 -7.28 10.68 15.24
C LEU A 11 -5.77 10.54 15.46
N ILE A 12 -5.31 9.31 15.64
CA ILE A 12 -3.89 8.96 15.71
C ILE A 12 -3.58 7.97 14.59
N ILE A 13 -2.61 8.29 13.74
CA ILE A 13 -2.20 7.46 12.61
C ILE A 13 -0.82 6.85 12.88
N LEU A 14 -0.75 5.53 12.95
CA LEU A 14 0.50 4.76 13.07
C LEU A 14 1.08 4.48 11.68
N ALA A 15 2.05 5.28 11.26
CA ALA A 15 2.83 5.10 10.04
C ALA A 15 4.22 4.56 10.40
N VAL A 16 4.26 3.35 10.94
CA VAL A 16 5.47 2.67 11.45
C VAL A 16 5.63 1.31 10.77
N SER A 17 6.74 0.60 11.04
CA SER A 17 6.90 -0.77 10.56
C SER A 17 5.85 -1.70 11.17
N ASP A 18 5.40 -2.72 10.43
CA ASP A 18 4.34 -3.63 10.85
C ASP A 18 4.62 -4.27 12.22
N ASN A 19 5.87 -4.64 12.47
CA ASN A 19 6.30 -5.24 13.74
C ASN A 19 6.20 -4.29 14.96
N ALA A 20 6.15 -2.97 14.74
CA ALA A 20 6.07 -1.99 15.81
C ALA A 20 4.61 -1.57 16.13
N ILE A 21 3.64 -1.94 15.30
CA ILE A 21 2.25 -1.48 15.45
C ILE A 21 1.67 -1.92 16.79
N GLY A 22 1.79 -3.21 17.13
CA GLY A 22 1.21 -3.75 18.37
C GLY A 22 1.79 -3.11 19.62
N GLU A 23 3.12 -2.99 19.72
CA GLU A 23 3.78 -2.38 20.89
C GLU A 23 3.36 -0.90 21.08
N ILE A 24 3.23 -0.17 19.98
CA ILE A 24 2.81 1.24 20.05
C ILE A 24 1.33 1.35 20.40
N ALA A 25 0.49 0.46 19.87
CA ALA A 25 -0.94 0.42 20.18
C ALA A 25 -1.19 0.17 21.67
N GLU A 26 -0.44 -0.72 22.31
CA GLU A 26 -0.51 -0.96 23.76
C GLU A 26 -0.24 0.29 24.58
N LYS A 27 0.74 1.12 24.16
CA LYS A 27 1.06 2.39 24.83
C LYS A 27 -0.01 3.44 24.66
N LEU A 28 -0.83 3.35 23.61
CA LEU A 28 -1.87 4.31 23.25
C LEU A 28 -3.29 3.86 23.62
N GLN A 29 -3.45 2.73 24.30
CA GLN A 29 -4.76 2.16 24.64
C GLN A 29 -5.68 3.10 25.44
N HIS A 30 -5.10 4.02 26.23
CA HIS A 30 -5.84 4.94 27.10
C HIS A 30 -6.19 6.28 26.41
N THR A 31 -5.79 6.51 25.18
CA THR A 31 -6.16 7.72 24.42
C THR A 31 -7.63 7.63 23.98
N ASN A 32 -8.31 8.79 23.84
CA ASN A 32 -9.73 8.80 23.47
C ASN A 32 -9.97 8.76 21.94
N GLY A 33 -8.98 9.18 21.14
CA GLY A 33 -9.10 9.28 19.69
C GLY A 33 -9.20 7.93 18.95
N LEU A 34 -9.61 7.99 17.72
CA LEU A 34 -9.53 6.86 16.78
C LEU A 34 -8.07 6.53 16.52
N LEU A 35 -7.69 5.26 16.72
CA LEU A 35 -6.34 4.75 16.40
C LEU A 35 -6.38 3.96 15.10
N VAL A 36 -5.56 4.34 14.12
CA VAL A 36 -5.45 3.63 12.84
C VAL A 36 -4.01 3.30 12.52
N HIS A 37 -3.79 2.21 11.79
CA HIS A 37 -2.49 1.93 11.18
C HIS A 37 -2.57 2.01 9.65
N THR A 38 -1.40 2.07 9.00
CA THR A 38 -1.28 2.18 7.54
C THR A 38 -0.74 0.90 6.88
N SER A 39 -0.70 -0.22 7.58
CA SER A 39 -0.19 -1.50 7.04
C SER A 39 -1.19 -2.15 6.08
N GLY A 40 -0.67 -2.69 4.98
CA GLY A 40 -1.45 -3.49 4.03
C GLY A 40 -1.66 -4.93 4.50
N SER A 41 -0.69 -5.50 5.25
CA SER A 41 -0.67 -6.92 5.64
C SER A 41 -1.21 -7.18 7.04
N THR A 42 -1.10 -6.20 7.96
CA THR A 42 -1.46 -6.36 9.37
C THR A 42 -2.96 -6.24 9.58
N ALA A 43 -3.56 -7.15 10.35
CA ALA A 43 -4.98 -7.10 10.68
C ALA A 43 -5.30 -5.92 11.61
N MET A 44 -6.52 -5.38 11.49
CA MET A 44 -6.98 -4.27 12.34
C MET A 44 -6.95 -4.60 13.83
N ASP A 45 -7.23 -5.86 14.16
CA ASP A 45 -7.33 -6.34 15.56
C ASP A 45 -6.02 -6.23 16.36
N ILE A 46 -4.87 -6.00 15.70
CA ILE A 46 -3.60 -5.71 16.38
C ILE A 46 -3.70 -4.48 17.28
N LEU A 47 -4.66 -3.58 17.01
CA LEU A 47 -4.88 -2.36 17.76
C LEU A 47 -5.73 -2.57 19.05
N ALA A 48 -6.27 -3.79 19.26
CA ALA A 48 -6.98 -4.13 20.49
C ALA A 48 -6.02 -4.09 21.72
N PRO A 49 -6.51 -3.75 22.93
CA PRO A 49 -7.92 -3.62 23.32
C PRO A 49 -8.57 -2.24 23.10
N LYS A 50 -7.97 -1.36 22.34
CA LYS A 50 -8.56 -0.05 22.04
C LYS A 50 -9.94 -0.21 21.36
N THR A 51 -10.91 0.63 21.75
CA THR A 51 -12.31 0.49 21.32
C THR A 51 -12.59 1.15 19.96
N ARG A 52 -11.88 2.23 19.63
CA ARG A 52 -12.01 2.94 18.34
C ARG A 52 -10.76 2.68 17.51
N ILE A 53 -10.88 1.75 16.58
CA ILE A 53 -9.76 1.28 15.76
C ILE A 53 -10.11 1.25 14.28
N GLY A 54 -9.08 1.39 13.45
CA GLY A 54 -9.25 1.33 12.01
C GLY A 54 -7.94 1.12 11.25
N VAL A 55 -8.07 1.06 9.94
CA VAL A 55 -6.95 1.01 9.00
C VAL A 55 -7.15 2.05 7.92
N CYS A 56 -6.08 2.73 7.57
CA CYS A 56 -6.02 3.69 6.48
C CYS A 56 -4.80 3.35 5.60
N TYR A 57 -4.95 2.35 4.74
CA TYR A 57 -3.83 1.83 3.94
C TYR A 57 -3.80 2.48 2.55
N PRO A 58 -2.77 3.28 2.23
CA PRO A 58 -2.56 3.79 0.89
C PRO A 58 -1.93 2.70 0.00
N LEU A 59 -2.62 2.31 -1.07
CA LEU A 59 -2.10 1.33 -2.04
C LEU A 59 -1.13 2.01 -3.01
N GLN A 60 0.06 2.33 -2.53
CA GLN A 60 1.11 3.04 -3.26
C GLN A 60 2.49 2.76 -2.69
N THR A 61 3.51 2.95 -3.52
CA THR A 61 4.91 3.03 -3.08
C THR A 61 5.30 4.50 -2.88
N PHE A 62 5.92 4.80 -1.74
CA PHE A 62 6.30 6.16 -1.37
C PHE A 62 7.81 6.36 -1.49
N SER A 63 8.22 7.45 -2.13
CA SER A 63 9.61 7.90 -2.13
C SER A 63 9.71 9.32 -1.57
N LYS A 64 10.76 9.59 -0.78
CA LYS A 64 10.94 10.84 -0.03
C LYS A 64 11.03 12.12 -0.88
N ARG A 65 11.19 12.01 -2.20
CA ARG A 65 11.50 13.14 -3.11
C ARG A 65 10.42 13.44 -4.15
N LYS A 66 9.26 12.80 -4.06
CA LYS A 66 8.22 12.99 -5.07
C LYS A 66 6.98 13.62 -4.43
N ASP A 67 6.51 14.71 -5.02
CA ASP A 67 5.20 15.28 -4.69
C ASP A 67 4.11 14.25 -5.00
N LEU A 68 3.22 14.03 -4.02
CA LEU A 68 2.18 13.03 -4.11
C LEU A 68 0.92 13.64 -4.70
N ASN A 69 0.38 13.01 -5.72
CA ASN A 69 -0.97 13.30 -6.18
C ASN A 69 -1.94 12.31 -5.53
N TYR A 70 -2.54 12.70 -4.41
CA TYR A 70 -3.45 11.86 -3.64
C TYR A 70 -4.67 11.41 -4.43
N SER A 71 -5.12 12.18 -5.44
CA SER A 71 -6.25 11.78 -6.29
C SER A 71 -5.98 10.52 -7.14
N LYS A 72 -4.73 10.06 -7.21
CA LYS A 72 -4.32 8.85 -7.91
C LYS A 72 -3.94 7.70 -6.98
N ILE A 73 -4.07 7.89 -5.66
CA ILE A 73 -3.68 6.89 -4.66
C ILE A 73 -4.96 6.29 -4.07
N PRO A 74 -5.30 5.02 -4.37
CA PRO A 74 -6.40 4.35 -3.71
C PRO A 74 -6.06 4.14 -2.22
N PHE A 75 -7.01 4.49 -1.34
CA PHE A 75 -6.93 4.20 0.08
C PHE A 75 -7.92 3.09 0.43
N LEU A 76 -7.42 2.04 1.08
CA LEU A 76 -8.24 0.95 1.59
C LEU A 76 -8.52 1.21 3.06
N LEU A 77 -9.80 1.41 3.38
CA LEU A 77 -10.26 1.75 4.72
C LEU A 77 -10.98 0.60 5.41
N GLU A 78 -10.71 0.46 6.69
CA GLU A 78 -11.43 -0.41 7.62
C GLU A 78 -11.61 0.34 8.94
N ALA A 79 -12.77 0.22 9.57
CA ALA A 79 -13.01 0.72 10.92
C ALA A 79 -14.07 -0.14 11.61
N ASN A 80 -13.97 -0.27 12.93
CA ASN A 80 -14.92 -1.05 13.71
C ASN A 80 -16.23 -0.32 14.00
N HIS A 81 -16.28 1.01 13.85
CA HIS A 81 -17.47 1.83 13.97
C HIS A 81 -17.72 2.65 12.70
N GLN A 82 -18.99 2.76 12.30
CA GLN A 82 -19.38 3.50 11.09
C GLN A 82 -19.00 4.99 11.16
N GLU A 83 -19.07 5.60 12.34
CA GLU A 83 -18.68 6.98 12.55
C GLU A 83 -17.18 7.22 12.31
N ASP A 84 -16.34 6.25 12.72
CA ASP A 84 -14.90 6.28 12.51
C ASP A 84 -14.54 6.08 11.03
N TYR A 85 -15.27 5.19 10.35
CA TYR A 85 -15.15 5.06 8.91
C TYR A 85 -15.48 6.37 8.18
N ALA A 86 -16.60 7.02 8.53
CA ALA A 86 -17.01 8.27 7.93
C ALA A 86 -16.01 9.42 8.19
N LEU A 87 -15.36 9.42 9.38
CA LEU A 87 -14.30 10.37 9.69
C LEU A 87 -13.09 10.20 8.76
N LEU A 88 -12.63 8.95 8.55
CA LEU A 88 -11.52 8.67 7.64
C LEU A 88 -11.87 8.98 6.19
N GLU A 89 -13.06 8.62 5.75
CA GLU A 89 -13.55 8.92 4.40
C GLU A 89 -13.60 10.44 4.15
N LYS A 90 -14.13 11.21 5.10
CA LYS A 90 -14.16 12.68 5.02
C LYS A 90 -12.76 13.29 4.95
N LEU A 91 -11.82 12.78 5.76
CA LEU A 91 -10.43 13.23 5.75
C LEU A 91 -9.81 13.03 4.37
N LEU A 92 -9.93 11.83 3.80
CA LEU A 92 -9.37 11.50 2.49
C LEU A 92 -10.10 12.21 1.34
N GLY A 93 -11.39 12.44 1.49
CA GLY A 93 -12.19 13.26 0.56
C GLY A 93 -11.65 14.68 0.42
N SER A 94 -11.12 15.28 1.49
CA SER A 94 -10.47 16.60 1.43
C SER A 94 -9.19 16.62 0.58
N LEU A 95 -8.58 15.44 0.37
CA LEU A 95 -7.42 15.23 -0.50
C LEU A 95 -7.81 14.77 -1.92
N ASN A 96 -9.11 14.64 -2.22
CA ASN A 96 -9.65 14.03 -3.43
C ASN A 96 -9.13 12.60 -3.67
N ALA A 97 -8.76 11.88 -2.63
CA ALA A 97 -8.23 10.52 -2.72
C ALA A 97 -9.37 9.51 -2.94
N PRO A 98 -9.24 8.55 -3.87
CA PRO A 98 -10.22 7.47 -4.02
C PRO A 98 -10.17 6.55 -2.79
N VAL A 99 -11.36 6.24 -2.25
CA VAL A 99 -11.53 5.42 -1.05
C VAL A 99 -12.28 4.14 -1.38
N HIS A 100 -11.80 3.02 -0.82
CA HIS A 100 -12.44 1.71 -0.96
C HIS A 100 -12.55 1.07 0.43
N GLN A 101 -13.76 0.66 0.81
CA GLN A 101 -13.95 -0.12 2.03
C GLN A 101 -13.43 -1.54 1.81
N MET A 102 -12.60 -2.02 2.75
CA MET A 102 -11.99 -3.34 2.62
C MET A 102 -11.60 -3.90 3.98
N ASN A 103 -12.04 -5.13 4.28
CA ASN A 103 -11.66 -5.81 5.50
C ASN A 103 -10.17 -6.25 5.49
N SER A 104 -9.67 -6.64 6.65
CA SER A 104 -8.26 -7.04 6.85
C SER A 104 -7.82 -8.19 5.94
N LYS A 105 -8.69 -9.18 5.71
CA LYS A 105 -8.37 -10.35 4.87
C LYS A 105 -8.22 -9.96 3.40
N ASP A 106 -9.18 -9.20 2.86
CA ASP A 106 -9.16 -8.78 1.46
C ASP A 106 -8.03 -7.77 1.22
N ARG A 107 -7.78 -6.86 2.18
CA ARG A 107 -6.65 -5.93 2.15
C ARG A 107 -5.31 -6.68 2.10
N ALA A 108 -5.12 -7.72 2.90
CA ALA A 108 -3.91 -8.53 2.86
C ALA A 108 -3.73 -9.22 1.49
N SER A 109 -4.81 -9.69 0.87
CA SER A 109 -4.78 -10.29 -0.47
C SER A 109 -4.39 -9.26 -1.55
N ILE A 110 -4.96 -8.07 -1.51
CA ILE A 110 -4.58 -6.98 -2.44
C ILE A 110 -3.14 -6.51 -2.19
N HIS A 111 -2.72 -6.41 -0.92
CA HIS A 111 -1.33 -6.09 -0.60
C HIS A 111 -0.36 -7.13 -1.19
N LEU A 112 -0.67 -8.42 -1.07
CA LEU A 112 0.14 -9.48 -1.68
C LEU A 112 0.20 -9.34 -3.21
N ALA A 113 -0.94 -9.07 -3.87
CA ALA A 113 -0.96 -8.80 -5.30
C ALA A 113 -0.12 -7.57 -5.68
N ALA A 114 -0.12 -6.51 -4.85
CA ALA A 114 0.72 -5.34 -5.03
C ALA A 114 2.23 -5.66 -4.87
N VAL A 115 2.60 -6.54 -3.96
CA VAL A 115 3.98 -7.04 -3.84
C VAL A 115 4.43 -7.70 -5.14
N PHE A 116 3.61 -8.57 -5.73
CA PHE A 116 3.93 -9.18 -7.03
C PHE A 116 4.03 -8.15 -8.16
N SER A 117 3.02 -7.30 -8.29
CA SER A 117 2.93 -6.37 -9.42
C SER A 117 3.89 -5.17 -9.33
N ASN A 118 4.39 -4.83 -8.14
CA ASN A 118 5.28 -3.70 -7.94
C ASN A 118 6.67 -4.12 -7.46
N ASN A 119 6.78 -4.77 -6.30
CA ASN A 119 8.09 -5.06 -5.69
C ASN A 119 8.88 -6.10 -6.49
N PHE A 120 8.26 -7.20 -6.90
CA PHE A 120 8.93 -8.21 -7.72
C PHE A 120 9.19 -7.70 -9.13
N THR A 121 8.28 -6.92 -9.71
CA THR A 121 8.54 -6.25 -10.99
C THR A 121 9.77 -5.37 -10.91
N ASN A 122 9.90 -4.54 -9.87
CA ASN A 122 11.10 -3.72 -9.69
C ASN A 122 12.38 -4.55 -9.50
N HIS A 123 12.28 -5.69 -8.80
CA HIS A 123 13.42 -6.61 -8.66
C HIS A 123 13.84 -7.18 -10.03
N ILE A 124 12.89 -7.66 -10.84
CA ILE A 124 13.16 -8.16 -12.19
C ILE A 124 13.79 -7.08 -13.08
N LEU A 125 13.32 -5.83 -12.98
CA LEU A 125 13.90 -4.69 -13.70
C LEU A 125 15.34 -4.40 -13.23
N THR A 126 15.64 -4.63 -11.95
CA THR A 126 17.00 -4.49 -11.42
C THR A 126 17.93 -5.52 -12.04
N GLU A 127 17.52 -6.79 -12.14
CA GLU A 127 18.31 -7.86 -12.80
C GLU A 127 18.51 -7.55 -14.28
N ALA A 128 17.47 -7.10 -14.97
CA ALA A 128 17.57 -6.69 -16.38
C ALA A 128 18.56 -5.53 -16.57
N ALA A 129 18.53 -4.53 -15.67
CA ALA A 129 19.46 -3.42 -15.72
C ALA A 129 20.92 -3.86 -15.48
N GLN A 130 21.16 -4.79 -14.56
CA GLN A 130 22.49 -5.36 -14.33
C GLN A 130 23.01 -6.10 -15.57
N LEU A 131 22.14 -6.88 -16.21
CA LEU A 131 22.49 -7.58 -17.47
C LEU A 131 22.85 -6.60 -18.58
N CYS A 132 22.07 -5.54 -18.75
CA CYS A 132 22.37 -4.48 -19.72
C CYS A 132 23.75 -3.84 -19.43
N ASN A 133 24.04 -3.52 -18.18
CA ASN A 133 25.31 -2.93 -17.76
C ASN A 133 26.50 -3.85 -18.05
N GLN A 134 26.38 -5.14 -17.80
CA GLN A 134 27.44 -6.13 -18.09
C GLN A 134 27.83 -6.14 -19.58
N HIS A 135 26.85 -5.90 -20.45
CA HIS A 135 27.05 -5.86 -21.91
C HIS A 135 27.20 -4.44 -22.48
N GLN A 136 27.34 -3.42 -21.63
CA GLN A 136 27.47 -2.02 -22.02
C GLN A 136 26.30 -1.52 -22.91
N VAL A 137 25.10 -2.03 -22.68
CA VAL A 137 23.86 -1.64 -23.37
C VAL A 137 23.03 -0.76 -22.44
N SER A 138 22.43 0.29 -22.99
CA SER A 138 21.55 1.16 -22.19
C SER A 138 20.25 0.44 -21.81
N PHE A 139 19.92 0.45 -20.51
CA PHE A 139 18.65 -0.06 -20.00
C PHE A 139 17.42 0.68 -20.59
N GLU A 140 17.58 1.95 -20.98
CA GLU A 140 16.52 2.76 -21.60
C GLU A 140 15.96 2.15 -22.90
N LEU A 141 16.73 1.28 -23.58
CA LEU A 141 16.25 0.58 -24.77
C LEU A 141 15.06 -0.36 -24.45
N LEU A 142 14.92 -0.81 -23.22
CA LEU A 142 13.82 -1.68 -22.78
C LEU A 142 12.53 -0.91 -22.48
N LYS A 143 12.60 0.41 -22.36
CA LYS A 143 11.45 1.23 -21.95
C LYS A 143 10.22 1.05 -22.84
N PRO A 144 10.30 1.13 -24.18
CA PRO A 144 9.12 0.95 -25.05
C PRO A 144 8.52 -0.46 -24.92
N LEU A 145 9.36 -1.48 -24.74
CA LEU A 145 8.90 -2.86 -24.52
C LEU A 145 8.12 -3.02 -23.23
N LEU A 146 8.59 -2.39 -22.14
CA LEU A 146 7.94 -2.45 -20.83
C LEU A 146 6.60 -1.69 -20.83
N GLU A 147 6.57 -0.52 -21.46
CA GLU A 147 5.34 0.28 -21.61
C GLU A 147 4.27 -0.51 -22.37
N GLU A 148 4.62 -1.12 -23.51
CA GLU A 148 3.75 -1.98 -24.31
C GLU A 148 3.24 -3.21 -23.53
N THR A 149 4.11 -3.83 -22.71
CA THR A 149 3.73 -4.98 -21.88
C THR A 149 2.67 -4.60 -20.85
N LEU A 150 2.85 -3.47 -20.17
CA LEU A 150 1.88 -2.98 -19.19
C LEU A 150 0.56 -2.56 -19.85
N GLU A 151 0.62 -1.83 -20.97
CA GLU A 151 -0.56 -1.41 -21.71
C GLU A 151 -1.41 -2.60 -22.15
N LYS A 152 -0.79 -3.62 -22.74
CA LYS A 152 -1.47 -4.86 -23.15
C LYS A 152 -2.06 -5.61 -21.97
N ALA A 153 -1.35 -5.69 -20.85
CA ALA A 153 -1.84 -6.38 -19.67
C ALA A 153 -3.11 -5.73 -19.10
N PHE A 154 -3.19 -4.39 -19.10
CA PHE A 154 -4.39 -3.68 -18.67
C PHE A 154 -5.52 -3.71 -19.70
N LEU A 155 -5.21 -3.73 -21.00
CA LEU A 155 -6.21 -3.74 -22.06
C LEU A 155 -6.86 -5.10 -22.27
N ASN A 156 -6.06 -6.18 -22.27
CA ASN A 156 -6.50 -7.53 -22.68
C ASN A 156 -6.53 -8.54 -21.53
N GLY A 157 -6.06 -8.13 -20.34
CA GLY A 157 -5.78 -9.01 -19.22
C GLY A 157 -4.39 -9.66 -19.32
N PRO A 158 -3.71 -9.91 -18.18
CA PRO A 158 -2.35 -10.46 -18.15
C PRO A 158 -2.23 -11.82 -18.84
N GLU A 159 -3.20 -12.72 -18.63
CA GLU A 159 -3.18 -14.08 -19.22
C GLU A 159 -3.22 -14.04 -20.74
N ASN A 160 -4.04 -13.17 -21.33
CA ASN A 160 -4.17 -13.04 -22.77
C ASN A 160 -3.01 -12.28 -23.42
N SER A 161 -2.24 -11.55 -22.63
CA SER A 161 -1.12 -10.73 -23.09
C SER A 161 0.22 -11.46 -23.00
N GLN A 162 0.25 -12.66 -22.41
CA GLN A 162 1.47 -13.45 -22.26
C GLN A 162 2.02 -13.87 -23.62
N THR A 163 3.29 -13.53 -23.88
CA THR A 163 4.02 -13.87 -25.12
C THR A 163 5.38 -14.51 -24.80
N GLY A 164 6.14 -14.86 -25.84
CA GLY A 164 7.51 -15.34 -25.69
C GLY A 164 7.64 -16.75 -25.14
N PRO A 165 8.84 -17.11 -24.61
CA PRO A 165 9.16 -18.46 -24.11
C PRO A 165 8.20 -18.94 -23.02
N ALA A 166 7.78 -18.05 -22.13
CA ALA A 166 6.86 -18.40 -21.05
C ALA A 166 5.50 -18.94 -21.52
N LYS A 167 5.02 -18.50 -22.72
CA LYS A 167 3.79 -19.02 -23.33
C LYS A 167 4.02 -20.33 -24.09
N ARG A 168 5.20 -20.48 -24.67
CA ARG A 168 5.55 -21.63 -25.51
C ARG A 168 6.16 -22.80 -24.72
N HIS A 169 6.50 -22.58 -23.43
CA HIS A 169 7.19 -23.56 -22.56
C HIS A 169 8.57 -23.97 -23.06
N ASP A 170 9.28 -23.06 -23.78
CA ASP A 170 10.64 -23.24 -24.32
C ASP A 170 11.68 -22.41 -23.52
#